data_7963828d48c27862d450e9389f940825
#
_entry.id   7963828d48c27862d450e9389f940825
#
_cell.length_a   1.000
_cell.length_b   1.000
_cell.length_c   1.000
_cell.angle_alpha   90.00
_cell.angle_beta   90.00
_cell.angle_gamma   90.00
#
_symmetry.space_group_name_H-M   'P 1'
#
loop_
_entity.id
_entity.type
_entity.pdbx_description
1 polymer ?
#
loop_
_entity_poly.entity_id
_entity_poly.type
_entity_poly.pdbx_seq_one_letter_code
_entity_poly.pdbx_strand_id
1 'polypeptide(L)'
;MKFENANVLITGGASGIGKIMGRMALEKGAKCFIIWDINLAGIEAARKELGRFGKVKGYVVDVSNYEVVNLAYIKAVEDCGEIDIVINCAGIITSNKTFDLMSADEMTRTMNINTLAPMFVTRAMLPDMLQRDHGHVCNITSAGGMLSNPRMSVYAASKWGAIGWSDSVRIELQNMKSRVHFTTVAPYFINTGMFNGVKSPIIPVLKPEYVAKRIIKAIERNKSFRGIPFGFHFIRFWQFILPTRIFDWFFGEVMGIYHAMDEFTGRKSDAIKASKAS
;
A
#
# COMPACT_ATOMS: atom_id res chain seq x y z
N MET A 1 10.39 -3.19 -15.34
CA MET A 1 9.18 -3.96 -15.65
C MET A 1 8.28 -3.14 -16.56
N LYS A 2 7.65 -3.72 -17.60
CA LYS A 2 6.66 -3.01 -18.43
C LYS A 2 5.26 -3.47 -18.01
N PHE A 3 4.25 -2.61 -18.21
CA PHE A 3 2.85 -2.96 -18.00
C PHE A 3 2.21 -3.59 -19.25
N GLU A 4 2.77 -3.33 -20.41
CA GLU A 4 2.29 -3.88 -21.68
C GLU A 4 2.25 -5.42 -21.62
N ASN A 5 1.08 -6.00 -21.93
CA ASN A 5 0.77 -7.42 -21.88
C ASN A 5 0.88 -8.08 -20.48
N ALA A 6 1.08 -7.31 -19.40
CA ALA A 6 1.20 -7.83 -18.04
C ALA A 6 -0.17 -8.08 -17.39
N ASN A 7 -0.28 -9.14 -16.61
CA ASN A 7 -1.36 -9.35 -15.64
C ASN A 7 -1.00 -8.64 -14.35
N VAL A 8 -1.81 -7.64 -13.96
CA VAL A 8 -1.54 -6.76 -12.82
C VAL A 8 -2.56 -6.98 -11.73
N LEU A 9 -2.13 -7.49 -10.59
CA LEU A 9 -2.97 -7.66 -9.40
C LEU A 9 -2.74 -6.52 -8.41
N ILE A 10 -3.83 -5.92 -7.91
CA ILE A 10 -3.76 -4.86 -6.91
C ILE A 10 -4.70 -5.18 -5.75
N THR A 11 -4.15 -5.31 -4.54
CA THR A 11 -4.95 -5.40 -3.32
C THR A 11 -5.47 -4.01 -2.93
N GLY A 12 -6.73 -3.91 -2.47
CA GLY A 12 -7.39 -2.61 -2.30
C GLY A 12 -7.64 -1.92 -3.65
N GLY A 13 -7.79 -2.70 -4.72
CA GLY A 13 -7.89 -2.21 -6.10
C GLY A 13 -9.23 -1.60 -6.48
N ALA A 14 -10.26 -1.75 -5.63
CA ALA A 14 -11.59 -1.24 -5.90
C ALA A 14 -11.74 0.27 -5.65
N SER A 15 -10.79 0.92 -4.97
CA SER A 15 -10.92 2.33 -4.58
C SER A 15 -9.57 3.07 -4.50
N GLY A 16 -9.64 4.39 -4.28
CA GLY A 16 -8.47 5.21 -3.98
C GLY A 16 -7.35 5.11 -5.02
N ILE A 17 -6.11 5.09 -4.55
CA ILE A 17 -4.93 4.97 -5.44
C ILE A 17 -4.84 3.60 -6.11
N GLY A 18 -5.37 2.54 -5.49
CA GLY A 18 -5.41 1.19 -6.08
C GLY A 18 -6.18 1.18 -7.40
N LYS A 19 -7.40 1.73 -7.41
CA LYS A 19 -8.21 1.87 -8.62
C LYS A 19 -7.54 2.76 -9.68
N ILE A 20 -6.94 3.87 -9.26
CA ILE A 20 -6.22 4.78 -10.18
C ILE A 20 -5.02 4.08 -10.82
N MET A 21 -4.24 3.31 -10.04
CA MET A 21 -3.12 2.53 -10.58
C MET A 21 -3.59 1.44 -11.55
N GLY A 22 -4.70 0.76 -11.24
CA GLY A 22 -5.32 -0.22 -12.14
C GLY A 22 -5.71 0.40 -13.48
N ARG A 23 -6.36 1.57 -13.48
CA ARG A 23 -6.64 2.33 -14.71
C ARG A 23 -5.36 2.63 -15.48
N MET A 24 -4.35 3.21 -14.82
CA MET A 24 -3.08 3.55 -15.47
C MET A 24 -2.35 2.32 -16.04
N ALA A 25 -2.47 1.16 -15.39
CA ALA A 25 -1.93 -0.10 -15.90
C ALA A 25 -2.62 -0.50 -17.21
N LEU A 26 -3.96 -0.45 -17.26
CA LEU A 26 -4.74 -0.72 -18.48
C LEU A 26 -4.42 0.26 -19.60
N GLU A 27 -4.34 1.57 -19.30
CA GLU A 27 -3.94 2.62 -20.26
C GLU A 27 -2.52 2.38 -20.83
N LYS A 28 -1.67 1.62 -20.13
CA LYS A 28 -0.33 1.19 -20.55
C LYS A 28 -0.31 -0.19 -21.21
N GLY A 29 -1.45 -0.74 -21.56
CA GLY A 29 -1.56 -2.02 -22.28
C GLY A 29 -1.48 -3.25 -21.39
N ALA A 30 -1.79 -3.15 -20.10
CA ALA A 30 -1.89 -4.35 -19.26
C ALA A 30 -2.95 -5.30 -19.82
N LYS A 31 -2.61 -6.60 -19.86
CA LYS A 31 -3.49 -7.66 -20.40
C LYS A 31 -4.74 -7.84 -19.53
N CYS A 32 -4.56 -7.79 -18.21
CA CYS A 32 -5.64 -7.88 -17.24
C CYS A 32 -5.32 -7.07 -15.99
N PHE A 33 -6.30 -6.30 -15.51
CA PHE A 33 -6.28 -5.73 -14.16
C PHE A 33 -7.10 -6.61 -13.23
N ILE A 34 -6.48 -7.11 -12.17
CA ILE A 34 -7.07 -8.02 -11.20
C ILE A 34 -7.25 -7.27 -9.88
N ILE A 35 -8.49 -7.10 -9.46
CA ILE A 35 -8.87 -6.41 -8.23
C ILE A 35 -9.05 -7.43 -7.12
N TRP A 36 -8.30 -7.28 -6.03
CA TRP A 36 -8.59 -7.92 -4.75
C TRP A 36 -9.03 -6.86 -3.74
N ASP A 37 -10.24 -6.99 -3.24
CA ASP A 37 -10.81 -6.05 -2.26
C ASP A 37 -11.85 -6.79 -1.41
N ILE A 38 -12.19 -6.28 -0.24
CA ILE A 38 -13.29 -6.83 0.59
C ILE A 38 -14.65 -6.24 0.23
N ASN A 39 -14.68 -5.14 -0.53
CA ASN A 39 -15.89 -4.42 -0.88
C ASN A 39 -16.43 -4.86 -2.24
N LEU A 40 -17.38 -5.81 -2.25
CA LEU A 40 -18.00 -6.31 -3.48
C LEU A 40 -18.61 -5.20 -4.34
N ALA A 41 -19.36 -4.26 -3.74
CA ALA A 41 -19.98 -3.17 -4.49
C ALA A 41 -18.91 -2.25 -5.14
N GLY A 42 -17.79 -2.01 -4.43
CA GLY A 42 -16.65 -1.27 -4.96
C GLY A 42 -15.97 -2.01 -6.13
N ILE A 43 -15.82 -3.32 -6.03
CA ILE A 43 -15.28 -4.17 -7.10
C ILE A 43 -16.14 -4.05 -8.36
N GLU A 44 -17.46 -4.25 -8.25
CA GLU A 44 -18.37 -4.18 -9.39
C GLU A 44 -18.40 -2.78 -10.04
N ALA A 45 -18.41 -1.73 -9.22
CA ALA A 45 -18.31 -0.36 -9.72
C ALA A 45 -17.00 -0.11 -10.47
N ALA A 46 -15.85 -0.57 -9.93
CA ALA A 46 -14.55 -0.43 -10.57
C ALA A 46 -14.47 -1.24 -11.87
N ARG A 47 -15.00 -2.47 -11.90
CA ARG A 47 -15.07 -3.31 -13.11
C ARG A 47 -15.88 -2.62 -14.23
N LYS A 48 -17.06 -2.08 -13.89
CA LYS A 48 -17.92 -1.36 -14.85
C LYS A 48 -17.22 -0.10 -15.39
N GLU A 49 -16.60 0.70 -14.50
CA GLU A 49 -15.89 1.93 -14.88
C GLU A 49 -14.65 1.67 -15.74
N LEU A 50 -13.84 0.69 -15.33
CA LEU A 50 -12.52 0.45 -15.94
C LEU A 50 -12.56 -0.54 -17.11
N GLY A 51 -13.65 -1.29 -17.27
CA GLY A 51 -13.80 -2.26 -18.38
C GLY A 51 -13.68 -1.65 -19.78
N ARG A 52 -13.91 -0.34 -19.92
CA ARG A 52 -13.68 0.40 -21.17
C ARG A 52 -12.19 0.56 -21.55
N PHE A 53 -11.27 0.38 -20.60
CA PHE A 53 -9.83 0.47 -20.85
C PHE A 53 -9.16 -0.88 -21.08
N GLY A 54 -9.84 -1.99 -20.77
CA GLY A 54 -9.31 -3.34 -20.94
C GLY A 54 -9.98 -4.38 -20.05
N LYS A 55 -9.42 -5.59 -20.02
CA LYS A 55 -9.94 -6.69 -19.20
C LYS A 55 -9.77 -6.40 -17.72
N VAL A 56 -10.87 -6.46 -16.95
CA VAL A 56 -10.87 -6.30 -15.49
C VAL A 56 -11.54 -7.50 -14.84
N LYS A 57 -10.88 -8.14 -13.89
CA LYS A 57 -11.40 -9.20 -13.02
C LYS A 57 -11.41 -8.71 -11.58
N GLY A 58 -12.36 -9.15 -10.80
CA GLY A 58 -12.46 -8.74 -9.40
C GLY A 58 -12.87 -9.91 -8.52
N TYR A 59 -12.25 -10.02 -7.35
CA TYR A 59 -12.49 -11.06 -6.37
C TYR A 59 -12.63 -10.43 -4.98
N VAL A 60 -13.60 -10.92 -4.21
CA VAL A 60 -13.74 -10.56 -2.80
C VAL A 60 -12.70 -11.36 -2.01
N VAL A 61 -11.68 -10.67 -1.50
CA VAL A 61 -10.55 -11.30 -0.81
C VAL A 61 -10.23 -10.54 0.47
N ASP A 62 -10.34 -11.23 1.59
CA ASP A 62 -9.73 -10.75 2.84
C ASP A 62 -8.26 -11.14 2.85
N VAL A 63 -7.41 -10.17 2.55
CA VAL A 63 -5.95 -10.36 2.46
C VAL A 63 -5.29 -10.66 3.80
N SER A 64 -6.00 -10.52 4.92
CA SER A 64 -5.51 -10.89 6.25
C SER A 64 -5.61 -12.39 6.54
N ASN A 65 -6.28 -13.15 5.67
CA ASN A 65 -6.40 -14.60 5.76
C ASN A 65 -5.57 -15.28 4.67
N TYR A 66 -4.53 -16.02 5.05
CA TYR A 66 -3.60 -16.65 4.10
C TYR A 66 -4.26 -17.72 3.22
N GLU A 67 -5.20 -18.50 3.76
CA GLU A 67 -5.90 -19.55 3.00
C GLU A 67 -6.79 -18.93 1.92
N VAL A 68 -7.52 -17.83 2.27
CA VAL A 68 -8.32 -17.08 1.31
C VAL A 68 -7.44 -16.47 0.22
N VAL A 69 -6.28 -15.94 0.57
CA VAL A 69 -5.28 -15.40 -0.37
C VAL A 69 -4.82 -16.50 -1.34
N ASN A 70 -4.50 -17.67 -0.84
CA ASN A 70 -4.02 -18.80 -1.66
C ASN A 70 -5.09 -19.27 -2.66
N LEU A 71 -6.32 -19.47 -2.20
CA LEU A 71 -7.43 -19.88 -3.08
C LEU A 71 -7.73 -18.82 -4.13
N ALA A 72 -7.72 -17.54 -3.73
CA ALA A 72 -7.92 -16.43 -4.65
C ALA A 72 -6.78 -16.31 -5.68
N TYR A 73 -5.55 -16.65 -5.32
CA TYR A 73 -4.41 -16.69 -6.24
C TYR A 73 -4.61 -17.75 -7.32
N ILE A 74 -4.93 -18.98 -6.91
CA ILE A 74 -5.21 -20.10 -7.85
C ILE A 74 -6.29 -19.65 -8.85
N LYS A 75 -7.41 -19.11 -8.34
CA LYS A 75 -8.50 -18.65 -9.17
C LYS A 75 -8.12 -17.49 -10.12
N ALA A 76 -7.29 -16.57 -9.67
CA ALA A 76 -6.80 -15.47 -10.49
C ALA A 76 -5.90 -15.97 -11.64
N VAL A 77 -5.05 -16.97 -11.38
CA VAL A 77 -4.21 -17.60 -12.40
C VAL A 77 -5.04 -18.37 -13.43
N GLU A 78 -6.05 -19.15 -13.00
CA GLU A 78 -6.98 -19.82 -13.90
C GLU A 78 -7.69 -18.84 -14.85
N ASP A 79 -8.16 -17.71 -14.35
CA ASP A 79 -8.97 -16.74 -15.11
C ASP A 79 -8.16 -15.79 -16.00
N CYS A 80 -6.93 -15.49 -15.59
CA CYS A 80 -6.12 -14.44 -16.23
C CYS A 80 -4.76 -14.93 -16.74
N GLY A 81 -4.28 -16.07 -16.26
CA GLY A 81 -2.90 -16.53 -16.44
C GLY A 81 -1.97 -16.00 -15.36
N GLU A 82 -0.69 -16.25 -15.51
CA GLU A 82 0.35 -15.88 -14.55
C GLU A 82 0.33 -14.39 -14.20
N ILE A 83 0.55 -14.09 -12.91
CA ILE A 83 0.57 -12.71 -12.42
C ILE A 83 1.98 -12.14 -12.56
N ASP A 84 2.12 -11.08 -13.34
CA ASP A 84 3.42 -10.45 -13.60
C ASP A 84 3.76 -9.35 -12.61
N ILE A 85 2.75 -8.57 -12.20
CA ILE A 85 2.92 -7.45 -11.26
C ILE A 85 1.89 -7.58 -10.15
N VAL A 86 2.36 -7.59 -8.91
CA VAL A 86 1.49 -7.46 -7.74
C VAL A 86 1.77 -6.15 -7.03
N ILE A 87 0.70 -5.40 -6.71
CA ILE A 87 0.78 -4.16 -5.95
C ILE A 87 0.01 -4.35 -4.64
N ASN A 88 0.71 -4.51 -3.55
CA ASN A 88 0.15 -4.56 -2.21
C ASN A 88 -0.24 -3.14 -1.78
N CYS A 89 -1.52 -2.78 -2.00
CA CYS A 89 -2.04 -1.44 -1.75
C CYS A 89 -3.15 -1.42 -0.69
N ALA A 90 -3.71 -2.56 -0.30
CA ALA A 90 -4.63 -2.65 0.82
C ALA A 90 -3.96 -2.15 2.10
N GLY A 91 -4.69 -1.37 2.88
CA GLY A 91 -4.19 -0.84 4.14
C GLY A 91 -5.26 -0.06 4.89
N ILE A 92 -5.13 0.01 6.20
CA ILE A 92 -6.08 0.67 7.09
C ILE A 92 -5.40 1.52 8.14
N ILE A 93 -6.15 2.44 8.70
CA ILE A 93 -5.91 3.11 9.98
C ILE A 93 -7.12 2.80 10.83
N THR A 94 -6.92 2.15 11.98
CA THR A 94 -8.04 1.71 12.85
C THR A 94 -8.45 2.77 13.84
N SER A 95 -7.54 3.65 14.26
CA SER A 95 -7.81 4.66 15.27
C SER A 95 -6.86 5.85 15.19
N ASN A 96 -7.26 6.94 15.86
CA ASN A 96 -6.46 8.13 16.13
C ASN A 96 -6.44 8.38 17.65
N LYS A 97 -5.85 7.44 18.38
CA LYS A 97 -5.79 7.44 19.84
C LYS A 97 -4.35 7.36 20.32
N THR A 98 -4.07 7.82 21.53
CA THR A 98 -2.83 7.49 22.23
C THR A 98 -2.77 5.99 22.51
N PHE A 99 -1.56 5.46 22.63
CA PHE A 99 -1.36 4.00 22.66
C PHE A 99 -2.07 3.31 23.84
N ASP A 100 -2.15 3.97 24.99
CA ASP A 100 -2.85 3.51 26.20
C ASP A 100 -4.37 3.30 25.99
N LEU A 101 -4.97 3.99 25.01
CA LEU A 101 -6.39 3.89 24.68
C LEU A 101 -6.69 2.96 23.50
N MET A 102 -5.68 2.35 22.90
CA MET A 102 -5.88 1.41 21.78
C MET A 102 -6.29 0.03 22.29
N SER A 103 -7.32 -0.56 21.67
CA SER A 103 -7.69 -1.95 21.96
C SER A 103 -6.73 -2.95 21.28
N ALA A 104 -6.63 -4.16 21.85
CA ALA A 104 -5.87 -5.25 21.27
C ALA A 104 -6.37 -5.60 19.85
N ASP A 105 -7.68 -5.53 19.60
CA ASP A 105 -8.28 -5.79 18.29
C ASP A 105 -7.85 -4.75 17.25
N GLU A 106 -7.83 -3.45 17.61
CA GLU A 106 -7.34 -2.39 16.74
C GLU A 106 -5.86 -2.61 16.38
N MET A 107 -5.03 -3.02 17.36
CA MET A 107 -3.62 -3.34 17.14
C MET A 107 -3.46 -4.52 16.20
N THR A 108 -4.11 -5.64 16.51
CA THR A 108 -4.03 -6.88 15.74
C THR A 108 -4.50 -6.68 14.31
N ARG A 109 -5.66 -6.01 14.13
CA ARG A 109 -6.21 -5.73 12.80
C ARG A 109 -5.29 -4.84 11.98
N THR A 110 -4.66 -3.81 12.59
CA THR A 110 -3.71 -2.94 11.89
C THR A 110 -2.49 -3.73 11.41
N MET A 111 -1.91 -4.56 12.28
CA MET A 111 -0.75 -5.39 11.94
C MET A 111 -1.09 -6.43 10.87
N ASN A 112 -2.22 -7.11 10.99
CA ASN A 112 -2.64 -8.14 10.05
C ASN A 112 -2.80 -7.58 8.63
N ILE A 113 -3.45 -6.41 8.49
CA ILE A 113 -3.73 -5.85 7.16
C ILE A 113 -2.52 -5.08 6.60
N ASN A 114 -1.81 -4.29 7.41
CA ASN A 114 -0.75 -3.44 6.89
C ASN A 114 0.61 -4.15 6.75
N THR A 115 0.82 -5.26 7.50
CA THR A 115 2.13 -5.94 7.56
C THR A 115 2.03 -7.39 7.09
N LEU A 116 1.17 -8.20 7.71
CA LEU A 116 1.08 -9.62 7.38
C LEU A 116 0.42 -9.86 6.02
N ALA A 117 -0.63 -9.13 5.67
CA ALA A 117 -1.30 -9.29 4.39
C ALA A 117 -0.38 -9.12 3.17
N PRO A 118 0.47 -8.06 3.05
CA PRO A 118 1.48 -8.01 2.00
C PRO A 118 2.43 -9.22 1.99
N MET A 119 2.78 -9.76 3.15
CA MET A 119 3.61 -10.96 3.24
C MET A 119 2.86 -12.18 2.70
N PHE A 120 1.60 -12.38 3.08
CA PHE A 120 0.76 -13.48 2.61
C PHE A 120 0.56 -13.45 1.09
N VAL A 121 0.18 -12.29 0.57
CA VAL A 121 -0.01 -12.09 -0.88
C VAL A 121 1.29 -12.36 -1.63
N THR A 122 2.41 -11.84 -1.16
CA THR A 122 3.72 -12.08 -1.77
C THR A 122 4.12 -13.55 -1.68
N ARG A 123 3.91 -14.20 -0.52
CA ARG A 123 4.24 -15.62 -0.31
C ARG A 123 3.47 -16.53 -1.26
N ALA A 124 2.22 -16.22 -1.58
CA ALA A 124 1.42 -17.00 -2.52
C ALA A 124 1.94 -16.91 -3.97
N MET A 125 2.51 -15.78 -4.37
CA MET A 125 2.88 -15.51 -5.78
C MET A 125 4.37 -15.64 -6.07
N LEU A 126 5.21 -15.40 -5.07
CA LEU A 126 6.67 -15.35 -5.24
C LEU A 126 7.29 -16.66 -5.77
N PRO A 127 6.85 -17.86 -5.35
CA PRO A 127 7.39 -19.12 -5.88
C PRO A 127 7.27 -19.21 -7.41
N ASP A 128 6.10 -18.90 -7.96
CA ASP A 128 5.87 -18.96 -9.41
C ASP A 128 6.65 -17.87 -10.15
N MET A 129 6.76 -16.66 -9.57
CA MET A 129 7.62 -15.60 -10.11
C MET A 129 9.09 -16.03 -10.14
N LEU A 130 9.58 -16.69 -9.09
CA LEU A 130 10.94 -17.23 -9.03
C LEU A 130 11.18 -18.34 -10.03
N GLN A 131 10.22 -19.27 -10.19
CA GLN A 131 10.31 -20.34 -11.16
C GLN A 131 10.44 -19.81 -12.59
N ARG A 132 9.72 -18.74 -12.94
CA ARG A 132 9.77 -18.07 -14.24
C ARG A 132 10.93 -17.08 -14.35
N ASP A 133 11.61 -16.79 -13.23
CA ASP A 133 12.57 -15.70 -13.07
C ASP A 133 12.05 -14.36 -13.64
N HIS A 134 10.75 -14.11 -13.45
CA HIS A 134 10.03 -12.94 -13.95
C HIS A 134 8.90 -12.54 -13.01
N GLY A 135 8.87 -11.27 -12.63
CA GLY A 135 7.81 -10.71 -11.80
C GLY A 135 8.21 -9.41 -11.12
N HIS A 136 7.21 -8.73 -10.56
CA HIS A 136 7.43 -7.50 -9.81
C HIS A 136 6.46 -7.39 -8.64
N VAL A 137 7.00 -7.29 -7.43
CA VAL A 137 6.23 -7.01 -6.22
C VAL A 137 6.42 -5.54 -5.84
N CYS A 138 5.31 -4.80 -5.67
CA CYS A 138 5.33 -3.43 -5.21
C CYS A 138 4.53 -3.29 -3.91
N ASN A 139 5.18 -2.85 -2.84
CA ASN A 139 4.55 -2.65 -1.53
C ASN A 139 4.29 -1.17 -1.27
N ILE A 140 3.01 -0.82 -1.07
CA ILE A 140 2.63 0.53 -0.66
C ILE A 140 2.69 0.63 0.86
N THR A 141 3.77 1.24 1.32
CA THR A 141 4.01 1.50 2.74
C THR A 141 3.52 2.90 3.12
N SER A 142 4.31 3.69 3.82
CA SER A 142 3.99 5.07 4.19
C SER A 142 5.25 5.81 4.63
N ALA A 143 5.25 7.12 4.54
CA ALA A 143 6.19 7.98 5.27
C ALA A 143 6.15 7.70 6.78
N GLY A 144 4.98 7.33 7.33
CA GLY A 144 4.82 6.85 8.71
C GLY A 144 5.57 5.55 9.03
N GLY A 145 6.12 4.83 8.04
CA GLY A 145 7.07 3.74 8.23
C GLY A 145 8.54 4.21 8.31
N MET A 146 8.78 5.51 8.37
CA MET A 146 10.11 6.12 8.53
C MET A 146 10.08 7.30 9.51
N LEU A 147 8.91 7.93 9.72
CA LEU A 147 8.68 9.00 10.67
C LEU A 147 7.53 8.60 11.57
N SER A 148 7.75 8.65 12.88
CA SER A 148 6.72 8.35 13.86
C SER A 148 5.87 9.60 14.13
N ASN A 149 4.57 9.39 14.29
CA ASN A 149 3.62 10.44 14.65
C ASN A 149 2.87 10.05 15.92
N PRO A 150 2.60 10.99 16.82
CA PRO A 150 1.66 10.76 17.90
C PRO A 150 0.31 10.22 17.38
N ARG A 151 -0.37 9.40 18.17
CA ARG A 151 -1.68 8.79 17.86
C ARG A 151 -1.68 7.83 16.65
N MET A 152 -0.51 7.49 16.11
CA MET A 152 -0.33 6.55 15.01
C MET A 152 0.65 5.42 15.35
N SER A 153 0.91 5.14 16.61
CA SER A 153 1.97 4.22 17.05
C SER A 153 1.91 2.85 16.37
N VAL A 154 0.75 2.18 16.38
CA VAL A 154 0.58 0.86 15.77
C VAL A 154 0.59 0.94 14.23
N TYR A 155 0.01 2.00 13.65
CA TYR A 155 0.11 2.23 12.21
C TYR A 155 1.58 2.42 11.80
N ALA A 156 2.33 3.25 12.51
CA ALA A 156 3.75 3.44 12.27
C ALA A 156 4.51 2.11 12.38
N ALA A 157 4.33 1.37 13.47
CA ALA A 157 4.94 0.04 13.66
C ALA A 157 4.64 -0.89 12.48
N SER A 158 3.39 -0.94 12.01
CA SER A 158 3.00 -1.77 10.89
C SER A 158 3.71 -1.39 9.58
N LYS A 159 3.87 -0.09 9.33
CA LYS A 159 4.54 0.40 8.11
C LYS A 159 6.06 0.29 8.19
N TRP A 160 6.66 0.45 9.39
CA TRP A 160 8.07 0.13 9.63
C TRP A 160 8.35 -1.35 9.41
N GLY A 161 7.51 -2.25 9.96
CA GLY A 161 7.61 -3.69 9.75
C GLY A 161 7.54 -4.07 8.27
N ALA A 162 6.58 -3.50 7.54
CA ALA A 162 6.43 -3.74 6.10
C ALA A 162 7.65 -3.25 5.30
N ILE A 163 8.29 -2.12 5.67
CA ILE A 163 9.50 -1.63 5.01
C ILE A 163 10.69 -2.57 5.30
N GLY A 164 10.90 -2.95 6.56
CA GLY A 164 12.02 -3.83 6.95
C GLY A 164 11.93 -5.19 6.28
N TRP A 165 10.73 -5.81 6.30
CA TRP A 165 10.48 -7.05 5.59
C TRP A 165 10.73 -6.92 4.08
N SER A 166 10.22 -5.87 3.45
CA SER A 166 10.40 -5.64 2.00
C SER A 166 11.88 -5.50 1.63
N ASP A 167 12.68 -4.82 2.45
CA ASP A 167 14.11 -4.67 2.22
C ASP A 167 14.81 -6.04 2.33
N SER A 168 14.44 -6.89 3.31
CA SER A 168 15.02 -8.23 3.48
C SER A 168 14.74 -9.12 2.28
N VAL A 169 13.47 -9.23 1.83
CA VAL A 169 13.12 -10.04 0.67
C VAL A 169 13.82 -9.54 -0.60
N ARG A 170 13.92 -8.22 -0.78
CA ARG A 170 14.68 -7.65 -1.90
C ARG A 170 16.14 -8.08 -1.90
N ILE A 171 16.78 -8.15 -0.73
CA ILE A 171 18.18 -8.60 -0.60
C ILE A 171 18.28 -10.11 -0.88
N GLU A 172 17.33 -10.92 -0.39
CA GLU A 172 17.25 -12.34 -0.70
C GLU A 172 17.21 -12.59 -2.22
N LEU A 173 16.33 -11.86 -2.93
CA LEU A 173 16.23 -11.95 -4.39
C LEU A 173 17.53 -11.54 -5.10
N GLN A 174 18.22 -10.51 -4.60
CA GLN A 174 19.53 -10.11 -5.13
C GLN A 174 20.59 -11.20 -4.92
N ASN A 175 20.61 -11.84 -3.75
CA ASN A 175 21.56 -12.93 -3.45
C ASN A 175 21.26 -14.16 -4.32
N MET A 176 20.00 -14.43 -4.64
CA MET A 176 19.58 -15.46 -5.60
C MET A 176 19.87 -15.11 -7.05
N LYS A 177 20.34 -13.88 -7.34
CA LYS A 177 20.51 -13.32 -8.70
C LYS A 177 19.24 -13.39 -9.54
N SER A 178 18.07 -13.34 -8.89
CA SER A 178 16.79 -13.39 -9.56
C SER A 178 16.46 -12.06 -10.28
N ARG A 179 15.76 -12.17 -11.42
CA ARG A 179 15.20 -11.03 -12.16
C ARG A 179 13.84 -10.59 -11.63
N VAL A 180 13.33 -11.21 -10.56
CA VAL A 180 12.15 -10.73 -9.86
C VAL A 180 12.49 -9.44 -9.11
N HIS A 181 11.70 -8.39 -9.34
CA HIS A 181 11.94 -7.08 -8.75
C HIS A 181 11.03 -6.82 -7.55
N PHE A 182 11.57 -6.04 -6.61
CA PHE A 182 10.84 -5.62 -5.40
C PHE A 182 10.93 -4.10 -5.25
N THR A 183 9.76 -3.42 -5.20
CA THR A 183 9.68 -1.97 -5.02
C THR A 183 8.93 -1.65 -3.73
N THR A 184 9.54 -0.89 -2.84
CA THR A 184 8.89 -0.32 -1.67
C THR A 184 8.58 1.15 -1.93
N VAL A 185 7.32 1.55 -1.78
CA VAL A 185 6.90 2.95 -1.93
C VAL A 185 6.40 3.49 -0.61
N ALA A 186 6.95 4.63 -0.19
CA ALA A 186 6.60 5.31 1.06
C ALA A 186 5.99 6.70 0.75
N PRO A 187 4.68 6.77 0.48
CA PRO A 187 4.01 8.06 0.25
C PRO A 187 3.72 8.78 1.57
N TYR A 188 3.70 10.11 1.50
CA TYR A 188 3.12 10.98 2.50
C TYR A 188 1.59 10.93 2.46
N PHE A 189 0.87 11.74 3.24
CA PHE A 189 -0.58 11.78 3.25
C PHE A 189 -1.16 12.01 1.85
N ILE A 190 -2.16 11.19 1.47
CA ILE A 190 -2.81 11.23 0.15
C ILE A 190 -4.29 11.55 0.35
N ASN A 191 -4.82 12.45 -0.48
CA ASN A 191 -6.23 12.82 -0.45
C ASN A 191 -7.12 11.75 -1.10
N THR A 192 -7.31 10.62 -0.40
CA THR A 192 -8.19 9.50 -0.82
C THR A 192 -9.36 9.26 0.13
N GLY A 193 -9.57 10.18 1.08
CA GLY A 193 -10.53 10.02 2.17
C GLY A 193 -10.01 9.25 3.38
N MET A 194 -8.96 8.44 3.24
CA MET A 194 -8.36 7.71 4.37
C MET A 194 -7.79 8.66 5.43
N PHE A 195 -7.25 9.80 5.01
CA PHE A 195 -6.60 10.81 5.84
C PHE A 195 -7.42 12.11 5.91
N ASN A 196 -8.77 12.02 5.90
CA ASN A 196 -9.61 13.20 6.07
C ASN A 196 -9.32 13.86 7.43
N GLY A 197 -9.29 15.20 7.45
CA GLY A 197 -8.99 15.99 8.65
C GLY A 197 -7.51 16.15 8.98
N VAL A 198 -6.60 15.50 8.23
CA VAL A 198 -5.16 15.71 8.44
C VAL A 198 -4.77 17.12 8.03
N LYS A 199 -4.06 17.81 8.92
CA LYS A 199 -3.41 19.10 8.67
C LYS A 199 -1.92 18.89 8.43
N SER A 200 -1.44 19.44 7.34
CA SER A 200 -0.01 19.39 7.00
C SER A 200 0.42 20.76 6.46
N PRO A 201 0.95 21.63 7.34
CA PRO A 201 1.17 23.05 7.00
C PRO A 201 2.28 23.25 5.98
N ILE A 202 3.32 22.42 5.99
CA ILE A 202 4.50 22.62 5.13
C ILE A 202 4.47 21.67 3.94
N ILE A 203 4.16 20.38 4.16
CA ILE A 203 4.10 19.40 3.07
C ILE A 203 2.64 19.20 2.70
N PRO A 204 2.20 19.61 1.51
CA PRO A 204 0.79 19.49 1.12
C PRO A 204 0.35 18.03 1.05
N VAL A 205 -0.93 17.78 1.39
CA VAL A 205 -1.57 16.48 1.16
C VAL A 205 -1.54 16.18 -0.34
N LEU A 206 -1.05 15.01 -0.71
CA LEU A 206 -0.74 14.65 -2.09
C LEU A 206 -2.00 14.31 -2.90
N LYS A 207 -2.03 14.72 -4.16
CA LYS A 207 -3.08 14.31 -5.10
C LYS A 207 -2.92 12.82 -5.44
N PRO A 208 -4.01 12.02 -5.41
CA PRO A 208 -3.96 10.57 -5.67
C PRO A 208 -3.33 10.22 -7.02
N GLU A 209 -3.67 10.96 -8.08
CA GLU A 209 -3.14 10.75 -9.43
C GLU A 209 -1.64 10.97 -9.51
N TYR A 210 -1.13 11.99 -8.80
CA TYR A 210 0.31 12.26 -8.72
C TYR A 210 1.04 11.07 -8.09
N VAL A 211 0.51 10.56 -6.97
CA VAL A 211 1.11 9.44 -6.24
C VAL A 211 1.06 8.18 -7.10
N ALA A 212 -0.10 7.83 -7.67
CA ALA A 212 -0.26 6.68 -8.55
C ALA A 212 0.73 6.73 -9.73
N LYS A 213 0.86 7.88 -10.40
CA LYS A 213 1.83 8.07 -11.50
C LYS A 213 3.28 7.84 -11.05
N ARG A 214 3.63 8.27 -9.82
CA ARG A 214 4.98 8.05 -9.26
C ARG A 214 5.24 6.59 -8.93
N ILE A 215 4.22 5.86 -8.45
CA ILE A 215 4.30 4.42 -8.17
C ILE A 215 4.48 3.64 -9.47
N ILE A 216 3.62 3.85 -10.46
CA ILE A 216 3.73 3.22 -11.78
C ILE A 216 5.12 3.44 -12.37
N LYS A 217 5.63 4.66 -12.34
CA LYS A 217 6.99 4.97 -12.82
C LYS A 217 8.11 4.31 -12.00
N ALA A 218 7.89 4.07 -10.71
CA ALA A 218 8.87 3.36 -9.88
C ALA A 218 8.95 1.89 -10.28
N ILE A 219 7.80 1.24 -10.54
CA ILE A 219 7.70 -0.13 -11.04
C ILE A 219 8.37 -0.24 -12.42
N GLU A 220 8.03 0.63 -13.37
CA GLU A 220 8.63 0.64 -14.72
C GLU A 220 10.15 0.75 -14.70
N ARG A 221 10.71 1.46 -13.72
CA ARG A 221 12.14 1.69 -13.56
C ARG A 221 12.83 0.72 -12.59
N ASN A 222 12.12 -0.28 -12.12
CA ASN A 222 12.61 -1.28 -11.16
C ASN A 222 13.30 -0.63 -9.94
N LYS A 223 12.70 0.46 -9.40
CA LYS A 223 13.26 1.16 -8.24
C LYS A 223 13.06 0.34 -6.98
N SER A 224 14.13 0.08 -6.23
CA SER A 224 14.03 -0.65 -4.96
C SER A 224 13.22 0.12 -3.91
N PHE A 225 13.40 1.44 -3.84
CA PHE A 225 12.70 2.32 -2.90
C PHE A 225 12.23 3.62 -3.56
N ARG A 226 11.05 4.13 -3.15
CA ARG A 226 10.51 5.40 -3.59
C ARG A 226 9.75 6.13 -2.49
N GLY A 227 10.38 7.16 -1.87
CA GLY A 227 9.70 8.16 -1.05
C GLY A 227 8.92 9.16 -1.92
N ILE A 228 7.72 9.55 -1.50
CA ILE A 228 6.89 10.54 -2.19
C ILE A 228 6.34 11.52 -1.15
N PRO A 229 6.69 12.82 -1.21
CA PRO A 229 7.57 13.48 -2.18
C PRO A 229 9.05 13.06 -2.07
N PHE A 230 9.86 13.51 -3.00
CA PHE A 230 11.26 13.05 -3.15
C PHE A 230 12.12 13.24 -1.90
N GLY A 231 11.91 14.30 -1.12
CA GLY A 231 12.65 14.57 0.13
C GLY A 231 12.61 13.40 1.14
N PHE A 232 11.54 12.58 1.11
CA PHE A 232 11.43 11.40 1.98
C PHE A 232 12.44 10.28 1.69
N HIS A 233 13.17 10.34 0.56
CA HIS A 233 14.30 9.45 0.32
C HIS A 233 15.42 9.64 1.36
N PHE A 234 15.56 10.84 1.88
CA PHE A 234 16.68 11.22 2.75
C PHE A 234 16.32 11.18 4.25
N ILE A 235 15.12 10.77 4.61
CA ILE A 235 14.70 10.74 6.04
C ILE A 235 15.63 9.87 6.88
N ARG A 236 15.97 8.66 6.39
CA ARG A 236 16.90 7.77 7.10
C ARG A 236 18.28 8.37 7.27
N PHE A 237 18.76 9.13 6.30
CA PHE A 237 20.02 9.86 6.37
C PHE A 237 19.98 10.94 7.47
N TRP A 238 18.89 11.71 7.52
CA TRP A 238 18.72 12.72 8.57
C TRP A 238 18.57 12.11 9.97
N GLN A 239 17.87 10.98 10.09
CA GLN A 239 17.76 10.23 11.35
C GLN A 239 19.11 9.72 11.84
N PHE A 240 20.02 9.38 10.92
CA PHE A 240 21.35 8.91 11.29
C PHE A 240 22.28 10.05 11.73
N ILE A 241 22.19 11.22 11.09
CA ILE A 241 23.12 12.34 11.34
C ILE A 241 22.65 13.21 12.51
N LEU A 242 21.34 13.43 12.64
CA LEU A 242 20.83 14.33 13.66
C LEU A 242 20.59 13.60 14.98
N PRO A 243 21.01 14.17 16.12
CA PRO A 243 20.55 13.69 17.42
C PRO A 243 19.02 13.67 17.47
N THR A 244 18.44 12.63 18.12
CA THR A 244 16.99 12.38 18.12
C THR A 244 16.18 13.63 18.51
N ARG A 245 16.64 14.38 19.54
CA ARG A 245 15.94 15.61 19.98
C ARG A 245 15.88 16.69 18.90
N ILE A 246 16.95 16.85 18.11
CA ILE A 246 17.00 17.84 17.04
C ILE A 246 16.13 17.37 15.87
N PHE A 247 16.19 16.08 15.54
CA PHE A 247 15.36 15.48 14.51
C PHE A 247 13.86 15.62 14.86
N ASP A 248 13.46 15.26 16.07
CA ASP A 248 12.07 15.34 16.54
C ASP A 248 11.57 16.79 16.57
N TRP A 249 12.38 17.73 17.07
CA TRP A 249 12.03 19.14 17.04
C TRP A 249 11.83 19.65 15.64
N PHE A 250 12.75 19.37 14.70
CA PHE A 250 12.65 19.86 13.34
C PHE A 250 11.49 19.22 12.58
N PHE A 251 11.44 17.89 12.52
CA PHE A 251 10.39 17.20 11.76
C PHE A 251 9.04 17.19 12.49
N GLY A 252 9.04 17.09 13.81
CA GLY A 252 7.83 17.07 14.61
C GLY A 252 7.17 18.43 14.71
N GLU A 253 7.88 19.39 15.29
CA GLU A 253 7.35 20.71 15.64
C GLU A 253 7.45 21.70 14.44
N VAL A 254 8.65 21.91 13.87
CA VAL A 254 8.84 22.90 12.79
C VAL A 254 8.11 22.48 11.53
N MET A 255 8.21 21.21 11.12
CA MET A 255 7.48 20.67 9.96
C MET A 255 6.01 20.34 10.26
N GLY A 256 5.58 20.40 11.53
CA GLY A 256 4.20 20.20 11.96
C GLY A 256 3.70 18.75 11.86
N ILE A 257 4.61 17.76 11.80
CA ILE A 257 4.23 16.36 11.63
C ILE A 257 3.52 15.83 12.87
N TYR A 258 3.93 16.26 14.08
CA TYR A 258 3.32 15.78 15.34
C TYR A 258 1.88 16.24 15.54
N HIS A 259 1.49 17.35 14.90
CA HIS A 259 0.14 17.93 14.96
C HIS A 259 -0.74 17.52 13.76
N ALA A 260 -0.18 16.77 12.82
CA ALA A 260 -0.88 16.41 11.59
C ALA A 260 -2.19 15.62 11.83
N MET A 261 -2.27 14.87 12.92
CA MET A 261 -3.40 14.00 13.27
C MET A 261 -4.40 14.62 14.26
N ASP A 262 -4.22 15.86 14.69
CA ASP A 262 -5.06 16.46 15.75
C ASP A 262 -6.53 16.58 15.34
N GLU A 263 -6.82 16.90 14.08
CA GLU A 263 -8.16 17.02 13.54
C GLU A 263 -8.55 15.84 12.62
N PHE A 264 -7.81 14.72 12.70
CA PHE A 264 -8.07 13.56 11.88
C PHE A 264 -9.45 12.96 12.14
N THR A 265 -10.25 12.84 11.09
CA THR A 265 -11.58 12.21 11.10
C THR A 265 -11.61 10.87 10.38
N GLY A 266 -10.61 10.59 9.53
CA GLY A 266 -10.55 9.39 8.74
C GLY A 266 -11.64 9.29 7.67
N ARG A 267 -11.74 8.14 7.00
CA ARG A 267 -12.96 7.84 6.26
C ARG A 267 -14.09 7.83 7.26
N LYS A 268 -15.15 8.61 7.01
CA LYS A 268 -16.44 8.38 7.65
C LYS A 268 -16.82 6.94 7.28
N SER A 269 -16.48 6.03 8.18
CA SER A 269 -16.66 4.61 7.95
C SER A 269 -18.17 4.34 7.86
N ASP A 270 -18.55 3.41 7.00
CA ASP A 270 -19.88 2.78 7.03
C ASP A 270 -20.22 2.13 8.41
N ALA A 271 -19.35 2.22 9.39
CA ALA A 271 -19.57 1.85 10.79
C ALA A 271 -20.76 2.58 11.42
N ILE A 272 -21.15 3.77 10.93
CA ILE A 272 -22.38 4.44 11.36
C ILE A 272 -23.63 3.74 10.76
N LYS A 273 -23.49 2.99 9.67
CA LYS A 273 -24.63 2.21 9.13
C LYS A 273 -24.85 0.91 9.91
N ALA A 274 -23.82 0.31 10.43
CA ALA A 274 -23.95 -0.92 11.25
C ALA A 274 -24.51 -0.67 12.65
N SER A 275 -24.25 0.50 13.26
CA SER A 275 -24.80 0.85 14.59
C SER A 275 -26.24 1.41 14.55
N LYS A 276 -26.82 1.60 13.37
CA LYS A 276 -28.25 1.99 13.19
C LYS A 276 -29.11 0.82 12.71
N ALA A 277 -28.55 -0.37 12.56
CA ALA A 277 -29.25 -1.60 12.14
C ALA A 277 -29.25 -2.69 13.23
N SER A 278 -28.82 -2.35 14.45
CA SER A 278 -28.96 -3.18 15.67
C SER A 278 -29.99 -2.58 16.61
#